data_5b188e0e9b762db90fc90a3444b78e5d
#
_entry.id   5b188e0e9b762db90fc90a3444b78e5d
#
_cell.length_a   1.000
_cell.length_b   1.000
_cell.length_c   1.000
_cell.angle_alpha   90.00
_cell.angle_beta   90.00
_cell.angle_gamma   90.00
#
_symmetry.space_group_name_H-M   'P 1'
#
loop_
_entity.id
_entity.type
_entity.pdbx_description
1 polymer ?
#
loop_
_entity_poly.entity_id
_entity_poly.type
_entity_poly.pdbx_seq_one_letter_code
_entity_poly.pdbx_strand_id
1 'polypeptide(L)'
;YARKDEMDEEEYNRFKKYDIGDIVGVRGEVFRTQRGEMSVRAKEITLLSKSLRPLPEKFHGLQDKELRYRQRYVDLIVNPESKRNFEIRSKFVAFLRRYLDDLGFMEVETPVLSPIAGGANARPFITHHNTLDIDMYMRIATELHLKRLIVGGLERVYEAVSYTHLRAH
;
A
#
# COMPACT_ATOMS: atom_id res chain seq x y z
N TYR A 1 3.06 27.13 11.69
CA TYR A 1 3.38 28.55 11.70
C TYR A 1 4.26 28.83 12.94
N ALA A 2 5.57 29.02 12.71
CA ALA A 2 6.56 29.27 13.76
C ALA A 2 7.09 30.69 13.62
N ARG A 3 6.99 31.47 14.68
CA ARG A 3 7.49 32.85 14.74
C ARG A 3 8.48 33.02 15.91
N LYS A 4 9.53 33.82 15.67
CA LYS A 4 10.56 34.07 16.69
C LYS A 4 10.02 34.82 17.91
N ASP A 5 8.99 35.65 17.73
CA ASP A 5 8.35 36.45 18.78
C ASP A 5 7.30 35.70 19.61
N GLU A 6 6.93 34.48 19.19
CA GLU A 6 5.90 33.64 19.82
C GLU A 6 6.47 32.35 20.45
N MET A 7 7.78 32.09 20.27
CA MET A 7 8.50 30.91 20.75
C MET A 7 9.70 31.31 21.58
N ASP A 8 10.16 30.38 22.42
CA ASP A 8 11.45 30.50 23.07
C ASP A 8 12.59 30.62 22.05
N GLU A 9 13.59 31.49 22.30
CA GLU A 9 14.65 31.78 21.35
C GLU A 9 15.53 30.54 21.06
N GLU A 10 15.80 29.72 22.07
CA GLU A 10 16.60 28.49 21.89
C GLU A 10 15.83 27.46 21.06
N GLU A 11 14.54 27.31 21.31
CA GLU A 11 13.67 26.42 20.54
C GLU A 11 13.54 26.84 19.08
N TYR A 12 13.36 28.14 18.84
CA TYR A 12 13.32 28.66 17.49
C TYR A 12 14.65 28.46 16.74
N ASN A 13 15.78 28.61 17.43
CA ASN A 13 17.11 28.36 16.84
C ASN A 13 17.37 26.86 16.59
N ARG A 14 16.80 25.97 17.41
CA ARG A 14 16.81 24.51 17.14
C ARG A 14 15.96 24.16 15.92
N PHE A 15 14.74 24.70 15.85
CA PHE A 15 13.82 24.49 14.72
C PHE A 15 14.45 24.89 13.37
N LYS A 16 15.22 25.96 13.32
CA LYS A 16 15.94 26.36 12.09
C LYS A 16 16.95 25.35 11.57
N LYS A 17 17.38 24.40 12.41
CA LYS A 17 18.32 23.34 12.04
C LYS A 17 17.63 22.05 11.61
N TYR A 18 16.30 22.04 11.59
CA TYR A 18 15.55 20.88 11.14
C TYR A 18 15.54 20.79 9.60
N ASP A 19 15.57 19.56 9.11
CA ASP A 19 15.59 19.28 7.68
C ASP A 19 14.21 18.88 7.15
N ILE A 20 14.04 18.99 5.84
CA ILE A 20 12.84 18.51 5.17
C ILE A 20 12.76 16.99 5.31
N GLY A 21 11.65 16.50 5.85
CA GLY A 21 11.41 15.09 6.16
C GLY A 21 11.59 14.73 7.63
N ASP A 22 12.07 15.65 8.46
CA ASP A 22 12.06 15.48 9.91
C ASP A 22 10.62 15.36 10.42
N ILE A 23 10.40 14.46 11.37
CA ILE A 23 9.10 14.31 12.04
C ILE A 23 9.16 15.11 13.34
N VAL A 24 8.23 16.02 13.47
CA VAL A 24 8.17 16.93 14.62
C VAL A 24 6.84 16.85 15.35
N GLY A 25 6.88 16.96 16.67
CA GLY A 25 5.73 17.24 17.50
C GLY A 25 5.54 18.74 17.64
N VAL A 26 4.32 19.23 17.48
CA VAL A 26 4.00 20.65 17.61
C VAL A 26 2.94 20.85 18.68
N ARG A 27 3.23 21.69 19.68
CA ARG A 27 2.25 22.18 20.64
C ARG A 27 1.93 23.64 20.35
N GLY A 28 0.65 23.98 20.24
CA GLY A 28 0.24 25.33 19.91
C GLY A 28 -1.26 25.47 19.70
N GLU A 29 -1.67 26.58 19.13
CA GLU A 29 -3.07 26.91 18.87
C GLU A 29 -3.43 26.62 17.40
N VAL A 30 -4.53 25.89 17.21
CA VAL A 30 -5.05 25.61 15.87
C VAL A 30 -5.82 26.84 15.38
N PHE A 31 -5.53 27.28 14.16
CA PHE A 31 -6.23 28.39 13.53
C PHE A 31 -6.40 28.14 12.03
N ARG A 32 -7.26 28.94 11.42
CA ARG A 32 -7.45 28.92 9.97
C ARG A 32 -6.79 30.13 9.34
N THR A 33 -5.95 29.91 8.33
CA THR A 33 -5.33 31.03 7.59
C THR A 33 -6.38 31.77 6.76
N GLN A 34 -6.03 32.97 6.28
CA GLN A 34 -6.90 33.74 5.36
C GLN A 34 -7.25 32.97 4.07
N ARG A 35 -6.41 32.02 3.67
CA ARG A 35 -6.66 31.13 2.52
C ARG A 35 -7.45 29.87 2.87
N GLY A 36 -7.93 29.75 4.11
CA GLY A 36 -8.74 28.64 4.58
C GLY A 36 -7.96 27.40 5.03
N GLU A 37 -6.63 27.42 5.03
CA GLU A 37 -5.81 26.29 5.46
C GLU A 37 -5.80 26.14 6.98
N MET A 38 -5.98 24.90 7.46
CA MET A 38 -5.80 24.55 8.86
C MET A 38 -4.32 24.59 9.22
N SER A 39 -3.97 25.42 10.19
CA SER A 39 -2.59 25.63 10.62
C SER A 39 -2.47 25.62 12.14
N VAL A 40 -1.28 25.32 12.63
CA VAL A 40 -0.96 25.39 14.07
C VAL A 40 0.02 26.54 14.29
N ARG A 41 -0.34 27.48 15.17
CA ARG A 41 0.57 28.49 15.69
C ARG A 41 1.42 27.83 16.76
N ALA A 42 2.67 27.53 16.42
CA ALA A 42 3.55 26.76 17.28
C ALA A 42 4.06 27.60 18.45
N LYS A 43 3.88 27.06 19.67
CA LYS A 43 4.53 27.54 20.89
C LYS A 43 5.76 26.70 21.23
N GLU A 44 5.73 25.42 20.84
CA GLU A 44 6.82 24.46 21.07
C GLU A 44 6.91 23.52 19.87
N ILE A 45 8.12 23.22 19.42
CA ILE A 45 8.40 22.26 18.34
C ILE A 45 9.48 21.29 18.78
N THR A 46 9.12 20.03 18.97
CA THR A 46 10.03 18.98 19.41
C THR A 46 10.38 18.06 18.25
N LEU A 47 11.65 17.79 18.01
CA LEU A 47 12.10 16.79 17.04
C LEU A 47 11.80 15.39 17.58
N LEU A 48 10.94 14.64 16.88
CA LEU A 48 10.58 13.27 17.23
C LEU A 48 11.44 12.25 16.49
N SER A 49 11.74 12.51 15.22
CA SER A 49 12.61 11.65 14.41
C SER A 49 13.34 12.45 13.35
N LYS A 50 14.64 12.22 13.24
CA LYS A 50 15.51 12.88 12.27
C LYS A 50 15.47 12.15 10.92
N SER A 51 15.29 12.89 9.85
CA SER A 51 15.47 12.39 8.50
C SER A 51 16.97 12.36 8.16
N LEU A 52 17.52 11.15 8.03
CA LEU A 52 18.95 10.96 7.71
C LEU A 52 19.24 11.04 6.21
N ARG A 53 18.20 11.00 5.38
CA ARG A 53 18.31 11.14 3.93
C ARG A 53 17.32 12.17 3.44
N PRO A 54 17.72 13.10 2.56
CA PRO A 54 16.80 14.08 2.01
C PRO A 54 15.71 13.40 1.17
N LEU A 55 14.51 13.92 1.25
CA LEU A 55 13.43 13.52 0.35
C LEU A 55 13.72 14.11 -1.05
N PRO A 56 13.25 13.45 -2.14
CA PRO A 56 13.26 14.02 -3.47
C PRO A 56 12.55 15.38 -3.49
N GLU A 57 12.95 16.24 -4.44
CA GLU A 57 12.36 17.58 -4.55
C GLU A 57 10.84 17.54 -4.66
N LYS A 58 10.17 18.40 -3.89
CA LYS A 58 8.71 18.44 -3.75
C LYS A 58 8.00 18.68 -5.09
N PHE A 59 8.59 19.45 -5.99
CA PHE A 59 7.94 19.85 -7.26
C PHE A 59 8.03 18.79 -8.36
N HIS A 60 9.06 17.94 -8.35
CA HIS A 60 9.26 16.93 -9.38
C HIS A 60 8.94 15.51 -8.88
N GLY A 61 8.84 15.31 -7.57
CA GLY A 61 8.63 14.01 -6.97
C GLY A 61 9.71 13.00 -7.38
N LEU A 62 9.40 11.72 -7.24
CA LEU A 62 10.24 10.63 -7.71
C LEU A 62 9.78 10.24 -9.12
N GLN A 63 10.54 10.63 -10.17
CA GLN A 63 10.15 10.44 -11.58
C GLN A 63 10.52 9.05 -12.11
N ASP A 64 11.67 8.53 -11.70
CA ASP A 64 12.16 7.23 -12.16
C ASP A 64 11.21 6.10 -11.73
N LYS A 65 10.67 5.36 -12.71
CA LYS A 65 9.68 4.30 -12.48
C LYS A 65 10.23 3.15 -11.64
N GLU A 66 11.49 2.77 -11.88
CA GLU A 66 12.13 1.68 -11.16
C GLU A 66 12.34 2.05 -9.70
N LEU A 67 12.83 3.24 -9.42
CA LEU A 67 12.94 3.75 -8.06
C LEU A 67 11.59 3.87 -7.37
N ARG A 68 10.53 4.28 -8.06
CA ARG A 68 9.16 4.33 -7.52
C ARG A 68 8.65 2.94 -7.10
N TYR A 69 8.98 1.91 -7.84
CA TYR A 69 8.63 0.53 -7.47
C TYR A 69 9.47 -0.02 -6.32
N ARG A 70 10.78 0.24 -6.33
CA ARG A 70 11.71 -0.25 -5.29
C ARG A 70 11.58 0.50 -3.97
N GLN A 71 11.30 1.81 -4.03
CA GLN A 71 11.13 2.68 -2.86
C GLN A 71 9.70 3.20 -2.78
N ARG A 72 8.72 2.28 -2.75
CA ARG A 72 7.30 2.63 -2.74
C ARG A 72 6.91 3.55 -1.59
N TYR A 73 7.53 3.42 -0.44
CA TYR A 73 7.31 4.29 0.71
C TYR A 73 7.70 5.75 0.43
N VAL A 74 8.80 5.97 -0.30
CA VAL A 74 9.19 7.33 -0.74
C VAL A 74 8.22 7.86 -1.79
N ASP A 75 7.85 7.03 -2.77
CA ASP A 75 6.86 7.39 -3.80
C ASP A 75 5.52 7.82 -3.17
N LEU A 76 5.06 7.15 -2.12
CA LEU A 76 3.83 7.52 -1.40
C LEU A 76 3.94 8.86 -0.65
N ILE A 77 5.14 9.24 -0.21
CA ILE A 77 5.38 10.53 0.46
C ILE A 77 5.37 11.68 -0.54
N VAL A 78 6.03 11.50 -1.70
CA VAL A 78 6.29 12.59 -2.63
C VAL A 78 5.31 12.68 -3.81
N ASN A 79 4.59 11.59 -4.11
CA ASN A 79 3.63 11.50 -5.21
C ASN A 79 2.20 11.23 -4.69
N PRO A 80 1.38 12.25 -4.45
CA PRO A 80 0.01 12.08 -3.93
C PRO A 80 -0.88 11.19 -4.79
N GLU A 81 -0.65 11.18 -6.12
CA GLU A 81 -1.39 10.32 -7.05
C GLU A 81 -1.17 8.83 -6.78
N SER A 82 0.04 8.43 -6.40
CA SER A 82 0.34 7.05 -6.04
C SER A 82 -0.50 6.60 -4.86
N LYS A 83 -0.58 7.42 -3.81
CA LYS A 83 -1.44 7.16 -2.65
C LYS A 83 -2.91 7.03 -3.06
N ARG A 84 -3.41 7.98 -3.85
CA ARG A 84 -4.79 7.97 -4.36
C ARG A 84 -5.12 6.69 -5.13
N ASN A 85 -4.20 6.22 -5.98
CA ASN A 85 -4.40 4.98 -6.75
C ASN A 85 -4.56 3.76 -5.83
N PHE A 86 -3.78 3.65 -4.76
CA PHE A 86 -3.92 2.58 -3.77
C PHE A 86 -5.24 2.67 -2.98
N GLU A 87 -5.65 3.87 -2.61
CA GLU A 87 -6.94 4.11 -1.94
C GLU A 87 -8.11 3.71 -2.84
N ILE A 88 -8.07 4.10 -4.13
CA ILE A 88 -9.09 3.72 -5.11
C ILE A 88 -9.13 2.21 -5.30
N ARG A 89 -7.97 1.57 -5.45
CA ARG A 89 -7.89 0.10 -5.58
C ARG A 89 -8.51 -0.60 -4.38
N SER A 90 -8.18 -0.17 -3.17
CA SER A 90 -8.74 -0.75 -1.95
C SER A 90 -10.26 -0.60 -1.89
N LYS A 91 -10.78 0.59 -2.20
CA LYS A 91 -12.23 0.85 -2.25
C LYS A 91 -12.93 0.02 -3.32
N PHE A 92 -12.30 -0.14 -4.48
CA PHE A 92 -12.84 -0.94 -5.59
C PHE A 92 -12.95 -2.42 -5.22
N VAL A 93 -11.91 -3.00 -4.62
CA VAL A 93 -11.94 -4.40 -4.15
C VAL A 93 -13.02 -4.59 -3.08
N ALA A 94 -13.11 -3.66 -2.12
CA ALA A 94 -14.16 -3.72 -1.10
C ALA A 94 -15.57 -3.58 -1.68
N PHE A 95 -15.74 -2.78 -2.73
CA PHE A 95 -17.01 -2.69 -3.45
C PHE A 95 -17.36 -4.00 -4.16
N LEU A 96 -16.42 -4.61 -4.90
CA LEU A 96 -16.64 -5.88 -5.57
C LEU A 96 -17.04 -6.99 -4.60
N ARG A 97 -16.38 -7.08 -3.45
CA ARG A 97 -16.73 -8.04 -2.41
C ARG A 97 -18.17 -7.87 -1.95
N ARG A 98 -18.54 -6.67 -1.52
CA ARG A 98 -19.93 -6.39 -1.11
C ARG A 98 -20.93 -6.69 -2.20
N TYR A 99 -20.64 -6.31 -3.45
CA TYR A 99 -21.54 -6.57 -4.58
C TYR A 99 -21.79 -8.08 -4.79
N LEU A 100 -20.74 -8.89 -4.71
CA LEU A 100 -20.84 -10.35 -4.85
C LEU A 100 -21.53 -10.98 -3.63
N ASP A 101 -21.25 -10.52 -2.42
CA ASP A 101 -21.90 -10.97 -1.19
C ASP A 101 -23.41 -10.67 -1.23
N ASP A 102 -23.81 -9.48 -1.67
CA ASP A 102 -25.21 -9.08 -1.84
C ASP A 102 -25.97 -9.95 -2.88
N LEU A 103 -25.24 -10.49 -3.85
CA LEU A 103 -25.77 -11.45 -4.82
C LEU A 103 -25.80 -12.90 -4.29
N GLY A 104 -25.37 -13.13 -3.05
CA GLY A 104 -25.35 -14.42 -2.39
C GLY A 104 -24.17 -15.31 -2.81
N PHE A 105 -23.08 -14.72 -3.32
CA PHE A 105 -21.83 -15.45 -3.53
C PHE A 105 -21.04 -15.52 -2.22
N MET A 106 -20.32 -16.62 -2.04
CA MET A 106 -19.41 -16.85 -0.92
C MET A 106 -17.97 -16.64 -1.37
N GLU A 107 -17.21 -15.78 -0.69
CA GLU A 107 -15.76 -15.67 -0.91
C GLU A 107 -15.07 -16.90 -0.33
N VAL A 108 -14.19 -17.50 -1.13
CA VAL A 108 -13.40 -18.65 -0.73
C VAL A 108 -11.92 -18.43 -1.03
N GLU A 109 -11.06 -19.15 -0.33
CA GLU A 109 -9.63 -19.20 -0.60
C GLU A 109 -9.26 -20.63 -0.99
N THR A 110 -8.66 -20.78 -2.17
CA THR A 110 -8.21 -22.09 -2.68
C THR A 110 -6.69 -22.19 -2.62
N PRO A 111 -6.12 -23.41 -2.64
CA PRO A 111 -4.68 -23.59 -2.53
C PRO A 111 -3.89 -22.82 -3.60
N VAL A 112 -2.84 -22.11 -3.18
CA VAL A 112 -1.93 -21.38 -4.06
C VAL A 112 -0.91 -22.32 -4.69
N LEU A 113 -0.49 -23.34 -3.94
CA LEU A 113 0.46 -24.36 -4.38
C LEU A 113 -0.26 -25.68 -4.67
N SER A 114 0.15 -26.35 -5.75
CA SER A 114 -0.37 -27.65 -6.18
C SER A 114 0.78 -28.58 -6.55
N PRO A 115 0.69 -29.89 -6.24
CA PRO A 115 1.68 -30.87 -6.70
C PRO A 115 1.59 -31.14 -8.23
N ILE A 116 0.53 -30.65 -8.88
CA ILE A 116 0.29 -30.84 -10.30
C ILE A 116 0.09 -29.49 -10.96
N ALA A 117 0.83 -29.23 -12.04
CA ALA A 117 0.59 -28.06 -12.87
C ALA A 117 -0.77 -28.18 -13.57
N GLY A 118 -1.59 -27.14 -13.49
CA GLY A 118 -2.92 -27.17 -14.10
C GLY A 118 -3.68 -25.84 -14.01
N GLY A 119 -4.87 -25.83 -14.62
CA GLY A 119 -5.78 -24.70 -14.57
C GLY A 119 -5.78 -23.82 -15.81
N ALA A 120 -4.70 -23.76 -16.58
CA ALA A 120 -4.62 -23.08 -17.88
C ALA A 120 -3.41 -23.57 -18.69
N ASN A 121 -3.39 -23.27 -19.98
CA ASN A 121 -2.27 -23.60 -20.86
C ASN A 121 -1.20 -22.49 -20.77
N ALA A 122 -0.48 -22.47 -19.65
CA ALA A 122 0.61 -21.53 -19.39
C ALA A 122 1.73 -22.22 -18.62
N ARG A 123 2.95 -21.69 -18.70
CA ARG A 123 4.09 -22.20 -17.93
C ARG A 123 3.93 -21.82 -16.46
N PRO A 124 3.86 -22.78 -15.51
CA PRO A 124 3.73 -22.49 -14.11
C PRO A 124 5.04 -21.95 -13.52
N PHE A 125 4.91 -21.21 -12.40
CA PHE A 125 6.04 -20.96 -11.54
C PHE A 125 6.27 -22.19 -10.66
N ILE A 126 7.51 -22.70 -10.66
CA ILE A 126 7.88 -23.92 -9.93
C ILE A 126 8.63 -23.52 -8.66
N THR A 127 8.30 -24.15 -7.55
CA THR A 127 9.01 -24.05 -6.29
C THR A 127 9.20 -25.44 -5.67
N HIS A 128 10.12 -25.57 -4.72
CA HIS A 128 10.39 -26.83 -4.03
C HIS A 128 9.86 -26.78 -2.58
N HIS A 129 9.13 -27.83 -2.18
CA HIS A 129 8.66 -28.01 -0.82
C HIS A 129 9.67 -28.82 -0.01
N ASN A 130 10.54 -28.14 0.74
CA ASN A 130 11.70 -28.77 1.40
C ASN A 130 11.33 -29.92 2.36
N THR A 131 10.24 -29.80 3.12
CA THR A 131 9.86 -30.84 4.09
C THR A 131 9.35 -32.13 3.43
N LEU A 132 8.66 -32.00 2.30
CA LEU A 132 8.11 -33.14 1.56
C LEU A 132 9.03 -33.63 0.46
N ASP A 133 10.10 -32.90 0.16
CA ASP A 133 11.07 -33.16 -0.90
C ASP A 133 10.39 -33.36 -2.27
N ILE A 134 9.43 -32.45 -2.61
CA ILE A 134 8.68 -32.49 -3.86
C ILE A 134 8.65 -31.12 -4.54
N ASP A 135 8.61 -31.11 -5.86
CA ASP A 135 8.31 -29.89 -6.60
C ASP A 135 6.83 -29.56 -6.52
N MET A 136 6.55 -28.26 -6.34
CA MET A 136 5.21 -27.73 -6.34
C MET A 136 5.08 -26.58 -7.35
N TYR A 137 3.89 -26.39 -7.82
CA TYR A 137 3.55 -25.42 -8.84
C TYR A 137 2.63 -24.36 -8.25
N MET A 138 2.96 -23.10 -8.47
CA MET A 138 2.01 -22.03 -8.17
C MET A 138 0.87 -22.10 -9.18
N ARG A 139 -0.36 -21.93 -8.67
CA ARG A 139 -1.56 -22.01 -9.53
C ARG A 139 -1.53 -20.96 -10.63
N ILE A 140 -1.97 -21.35 -11.81
CA ILE A 140 -2.16 -20.45 -12.96
C ILE A 140 -3.57 -19.87 -12.94
N ALA A 141 -4.57 -20.67 -12.55
CA ALA A 141 -5.96 -20.28 -12.42
C ALA A 141 -6.64 -21.02 -11.26
N THR A 142 -7.69 -20.43 -10.72
CA THR A 142 -8.48 -20.99 -9.60
C THR A 142 -9.63 -21.87 -10.07
N GLU A 143 -9.86 -21.96 -11.37
CA GLU A 143 -11.05 -22.55 -12.01
C GLU A 143 -11.36 -23.95 -11.52
N LEU A 144 -10.37 -24.86 -11.51
CA LEU A 144 -10.58 -26.24 -11.10
C LEU A 144 -11.03 -26.37 -9.64
N HIS A 145 -10.43 -25.58 -8.76
CA HIS A 145 -10.79 -25.58 -7.33
C HIS A 145 -12.20 -25.06 -7.12
N LEU A 146 -12.59 -23.97 -7.79
CA LEU A 146 -13.94 -23.44 -7.73
C LEU A 146 -14.97 -24.42 -8.27
N LYS A 147 -14.69 -25.12 -9.38
CA LYS A 147 -15.56 -26.17 -9.92
C LYS A 147 -15.77 -27.32 -8.91
N ARG A 148 -14.73 -27.73 -8.19
CA ARG A 148 -14.84 -28.75 -7.15
C ARG A 148 -15.74 -28.30 -6.00
N LEU A 149 -15.69 -27.02 -5.60
CA LEU A 149 -16.57 -26.48 -4.58
C LEU A 149 -18.03 -26.45 -5.04
N ILE A 150 -18.27 -26.12 -6.32
CA ILE A 150 -19.62 -26.16 -6.92
C ILE A 150 -20.17 -27.59 -6.90
N VAL A 151 -19.36 -28.57 -7.30
CA VAL A 151 -19.74 -30.00 -7.21
C VAL A 151 -20.02 -30.43 -5.76
N GLY A 152 -19.27 -29.85 -4.80
CA GLY A 152 -19.47 -30.06 -3.37
C GLY A 152 -20.73 -29.38 -2.78
N GLY A 153 -21.50 -28.64 -3.61
CA GLY A 153 -22.76 -28.00 -3.18
C GLY A 153 -22.67 -26.51 -2.90
N LEU A 154 -21.52 -25.88 -3.06
CA LEU A 154 -21.38 -24.42 -2.97
C LEU A 154 -21.68 -23.78 -4.33
N GLU A 155 -22.94 -23.57 -4.65
CA GLU A 155 -23.38 -23.16 -6.00
C GLU A 155 -22.88 -21.78 -6.43
N ARG A 156 -22.62 -20.88 -5.48
CA ARG A 156 -22.20 -19.50 -5.75
C ARG A 156 -20.92 -19.19 -4.96
N VAL A 157 -19.79 -19.32 -5.63
CA VAL A 157 -18.47 -19.04 -5.02
C VAL A 157 -17.67 -18.10 -5.90
N TYR A 158 -16.85 -17.29 -5.26
CA TYR A 158 -15.84 -16.47 -5.94
C TYR A 158 -14.54 -16.46 -5.15
N GLU A 159 -13.48 -16.11 -5.79
CA GLU A 159 -12.18 -15.89 -5.15
C GLU A 159 -11.58 -14.58 -5.68
N ALA A 160 -11.37 -13.61 -4.79
CA ALA A 160 -10.69 -12.37 -5.09
C ALA A 160 -9.18 -12.54 -4.92
N VAL A 161 -8.51 -13.03 -5.96
CA VAL A 161 -7.07 -13.32 -5.90
C VAL A 161 -6.23 -12.09 -6.19
N SER A 162 -5.24 -11.86 -5.33
CA SER A 162 -4.19 -10.86 -5.56
C SER A 162 -3.05 -11.37 -6.44
N TYR A 163 -3.03 -12.67 -6.72
CA TYR A 163 -2.02 -13.36 -7.47
C TYR A 163 -2.63 -14.13 -8.62
N THR A 164 -2.28 -13.71 -9.82
CA THR A 164 -2.45 -14.50 -11.04
C THR A 164 -1.11 -14.57 -11.72
N HIS A 165 -0.65 -15.79 -12.09
CA HIS A 165 0.48 -15.93 -12.97
C HIS A 165 0.06 -15.44 -14.35
N LEU A 166 0.32 -14.18 -14.62
CA LEU A 166 0.12 -13.61 -15.95
C LEU A 166 1.15 -14.24 -16.89
N ARG A 167 0.63 -14.83 -17.96
CA ARG A 167 1.30 -15.30 -19.16
C ARG A 167 2.68 -14.69 -19.34
N ALA A 168 3.74 -15.49 -19.18
CA ALA A 168 5.00 -15.21 -19.83
C ALA A 168 4.78 -15.42 -21.34
N HIS A 169 4.85 -14.33 -22.08
CA HIS A 169 4.96 -14.38 -23.53
C HIS A 169 6.33 -14.88 -23.94
#